data_99eb8c2e74ba4a9e44f247cfced95f46
#
_entry.id   99eb8c2e74ba4a9e44f247cfced95f46
#
_cell.length_a   1.000
_cell.length_b   1.000
_cell.length_c   1.000
_cell.angle_alpha   90.00
_cell.angle_beta   90.00
_cell.angle_gamma   90.00
#
_symmetry.space_group_name_H-M   'P 1'
#
loop_
_entity.id
_entity.type
_entity.pdbx_description
1 polymer ?
#
loop_
_entity_poly.entity_id
_entity_poly.type
_entity_poly.pdbx_seq_one_letter_code
_entity_poly.pdbx_strand_id
1 'polypeptide(L)'
;MEYLILIASLGGIVFGADFLVAGAVSLARRFKVSDFVIGAAIVGVGTSMPELVVSFMGAINGNADVAIGNVVGSNIFNVLGILGLTAVFFPVAIEKKNMKFEIPLCIAVSVLLMILAFNFFNGTAATIGRFDGWILLLSFV
;
A
#
# COMPACT_ATOMS: atom_id res chain seq x y z
N MET A 1 23.36 0.76 -19.65
CA MET A 1 22.01 0.87 -20.26
C MET A 1 20.90 0.53 -19.26
N GLU A 2 21.04 -0.48 -18.42
CA GLU A 2 20.02 -0.92 -17.45
C GLU A 2 19.64 0.17 -16.42
N TYR A 3 20.61 0.89 -15.87
CA TYR A 3 20.33 1.99 -14.92
C TYR A 3 19.54 3.16 -15.55
N LEU A 4 19.78 3.46 -16.83
CA LEU A 4 19.01 4.49 -17.53
C LEU A 4 17.57 4.06 -17.78
N ILE A 5 17.38 2.79 -18.12
CA ILE A 5 16.03 2.21 -18.29
C ILE A 5 15.32 2.21 -16.93
N LEU A 6 15.99 1.85 -15.84
CA LEU A 6 15.44 1.87 -14.51
C LEU A 6 14.98 3.28 -14.10
N ILE A 7 15.86 4.29 -14.26
CA ILE A 7 15.53 5.68 -13.93
C ILE A 7 14.37 6.19 -14.80
N ALA A 8 14.40 5.90 -16.11
CA ALA A 8 13.34 6.31 -17.02
C ALA A 8 11.99 5.64 -16.66
N SER A 9 12.02 4.35 -16.29
CA SER A 9 10.83 3.61 -15.87
C SER A 9 10.26 4.15 -14.54
N LEU A 10 11.11 4.43 -13.57
CA LEU A 10 10.69 5.05 -12.31
C LEU A 10 10.09 6.44 -12.54
N GLY A 11 10.73 7.26 -13.38
CA GLY A 11 10.17 8.56 -13.79
C GLY A 11 8.81 8.40 -14.47
N GLY A 12 8.69 7.46 -15.40
CA GLY A 12 7.44 7.15 -16.08
C GLY A 12 6.32 6.72 -15.14
N ILE A 13 6.62 5.91 -14.12
CA ILE A 13 5.66 5.49 -13.10
C ILE A 13 5.18 6.69 -12.29
N VAL A 14 6.09 7.55 -11.81
CA VAL A 14 5.75 8.72 -11.01
C VAL A 14 4.85 9.68 -11.82
N PHE A 15 5.28 10.06 -13.03
CA PHE A 15 4.48 10.94 -13.89
C PHE A 15 3.13 10.32 -14.25
N GLY A 16 3.10 9.01 -14.56
CA GLY A 16 1.87 8.30 -14.87
C GLY A 16 0.89 8.28 -13.68
N ALA A 17 1.38 8.05 -12.46
CA ALA A 17 0.59 8.10 -11.25
C ALA A 17 0.02 9.50 -10.99
N ASP A 18 0.82 10.56 -11.15
CA ASP A 18 0.39 11.95 -10.99
C ASP A 18 -0.73 12.31 -11.97
N PHE A 19 -0.60 11.95 -13.26
CA PHE A 19 -1.63 12.18 -14.27
C PHE A 19 -2.92 11.40 -13.96
N LEU A 20 -2.79 10.15 -13.54
CA LEU A 20 -3.94 9.31 -13.18
C LEU A 20 -4.70 9.90 -12.00
N VAL A 21 -3.98 10.26 -10.93
CA VAL A 21 -4.57 10.87 -9.73
C VAL A 21 -5.22 12.22 -10.08
N ALA A 22 -4.53 13.10 -10.79
CA ALA A 22 -5.07 14.40 -11.20
C ALA A 22 -6.35 14.24 -12.06
N GLY A 23 -6.34 13.31 -13.01
CA GLY A 23 -7.49 12.97 -13.84
C GLY A 23 -8.67 12.43 -13.03
N ALA A 24 -8.41 11.48 -12.13
CA ALA A 24 -9.43 10.88 -11.29
C ALA A 24 -10.05 11.91 -10.31
N VAL A 25 -9.23 12.77 -9.70
CA VAL A 25 -9.70 13.87 -8.83
C VAL A 25 -10.58 14.86 -9.61
N SER A 26 -10.14 15.27 -10.82
CA SER A 26 -10.91 16.18 -11.68
C SER A 26 -12.27 15.58 -12.05
N LEU A 27 -12.30 14.31 -12.42
CA LEU A 27 -13.54 13.60 -12.76
C LEU A 27 -14.47 13.46 -11.56
N ALA A 28 -13.93 13.09 -10.39
CA ALA A 28 -14.70 12.92 -9.17
C ALA A 28 -15.35 14.25 -8.72
N ARG A 29 -14.62 15.38 -8.80
CA ARG A 29 -15.18 16.70 -8.53
C ARG A 29 -16.32 17.05 -9.48
N ARG A 30 -16.22 16.66 -10.75
CA ARG A 30 -17.30 16.87 -11.73
C ARG A 30 -18.58 16.10 -11.34
N PHE A 31 -18.44 14.94 -10.71
CA PHE A 31 -19.56 14.16 -10.16
C PHE A 31 -19.97 14.59 -8.74
N LYS A 32 -19.45 15.71 -8.23
CA LYS A 32 -19.74 16.23 -6.88
C LYS A 32 -19.41 15.26 -5.75
N VAL A 33 -18.39 14.43 -5.94
CA VAL A 33 -17.84 13.58 -4.88
C VAL A 33 -17.16 14.46 -3.84
N SER A 34 -17.33 14.12 -2.55
CA SER A 34 -16.73 14.91 -1.48
C SER A 34 -15.20 14.85 -1.51
N ASP A 35 -14.51 15.93 -1.12
CA ASP A 35 -13.04 16.00 -1.07
C ASP A 35 -12.45 14.92 -0.13
N PHE A 36 -13.18 14.52 0.91
CA PHE A 36 -12.79 13.43 1.79
C PHE A 36 -12.71 12.09 1.05
N VAL A 37 -13.75 11.75 0.27
CA VAL A 37 -13.77 10.50 -0.53
C VAL A 37 -12.71 10.55 -1.64
N ILE A 38 -12.50 11.72 -2.24
CA ILE A 38 -11.44 11.91 -3.23
C ILE A 38 -10.07 11.62 -2.61
N GLY A 39 -9.77 12.21 -1.45
CA GLY A 39 -8.51 11.99 -0.76
C GLY A 39 -8.32 10.55 -0.29
N ALA A 40 -9.31 9.98 0.38
CA ALA A 40 -9.19 8.65 0.97
C ALA A 40 -9.22 7.51 -0.08
N ALA A 41 -10.15 7.57 -1.04
CA ALA A 41 -10.33 6.48 -2.00
C ALA A 41 -9.52 6.67 -3.29
N ILE A 42 -9.59 7.86 -3.91
CA ILE A 42 -8.96 8.06 -5.22
C ILE A 42 -7.46 8.27 -5.08
N VAL A 43 -7.03 9.19 -4.21
CA VAL A 43 -5.60 9.45 -4.01
C VAL A 43 -4.95 8.27 -3.29
N GLY A 44 -5.56 7.76 -2.21
CA GLY A 44 -5.02 6.61 -1.45
C GLY A 44 -4.85 5.36 -2.30
N VAL A 45 -5.88 4.95 -3.04
CA VAL A 45 -5.81 3.81 -3.96
C VAL A 45 -4.87 4.11 -5.12
N GLY A 46 -4.93 5.31 -5.72
CA GLY A 46 -4.10 5.68 -6.85
C GLY A 46 -2.60 5.66 -6.54
N THR A 47 -2.20 6.13 -5.37
CA THR A 47 -0.79 6.10 -4.94
C THR A 47 -0.29 4.70 -4.62
N SER A 48 -1.18 3.75 -4.29
CA SER A 48 -0.84 2.34 -4.04
C SER A 48 -0.95 1.45 -5.30
N MET A 49 -1.33 2.01 -6.47
CA MET A 49 -1.43 1.23 -7.71
C MET A 49 -0.08 0.63 -8.16
N PRO A 50 1.06 1.33 -8.07
CA PRO A 50 2.35 0.74 -8.41
C PRO A 50 2.67 -0.50 -7.57
N GLU A 51 2.43 -0.43 -6.26
CA GLU A 51 2.64 -1.55 -5.34
C GLU A 51 1.72 -2.72 -5.66
N LEU A 52 0.45 -2.43 -6.00
CA LEU A 52 -0.51 -3.46 -6.42
C LEU A 52 -0.02 -4.19 -7.68
N VAL A 53 0.42 -3.44 -8.70
CA VAL A 53 0.90 -4.02 -9.96
C VAL A 53 2.13 -4.88 -9.73
N VAL A 54 3.13 -4.39 -8.99
CA VAL A 54 4.37 -5.13 -8.70
C VAL A 54 4.06 -6.42 -7.93
N SER A 55 3.24 -6.33 -6.88
CA SER A 55 2.87 -7.50 -6.07
C SER A 55 2.05 -8.52 -6.86
N PHE A 56 1.11 -8.06 -7.69
CA PHE A 56 0.28 -8.92 -8.53
C PHE A 56 1.11 -9.64 -9.60
N MET A 57 2.01 -8.93 -10.27
CA MET A 57 2.91 -9.51 -11.27
C MET A 57 3.92 -10.47 -10.63
N GLY A 58 4.42 -10.14 -9.45
CA GLY A 58 5.27 -11.04 -8.66
C GLY A 58 4.55 -12.34 -8.35
N ALA A 59 3.31 -12.27 -7.88
CA ALA A 59 2.50 -13.43 -7.55
C ALA A 59 2.18 -14.32 -8.78
N ILE A 60 1.81 -13.73 -9.93
CA ILE A 60 1.53 -14.47 -11.17
C ILE A 60 2.78 -15.18 -11.69
N ASN A 61 3.95 -14.53 -11.60
CA ASN A 61 5.22 -15.10 -12.03
C ASN A 61 5.81 -16.13 -11.04
N GLY A 62 5.08 -16.47 -9.97
CA GLY A 62 5.53 -17.42 -8.95
C GLY A 62 6.58 -16.86 -7.98
N ASN A 63 6.83 -15.56 -8.01
CA ASN A 63 7.78 -14.87 -7.14
C ASN A 63 7.06 -14.26 -5.91
N ALA A 64 6.55 -15.11 -5.03
CA ALA A 64 5.82 -14.71 -3.83
C ALA A 64 6.63 -13.77 -2.92
N ASP A 65 7.94 -13.98 -2.82
CA ASP A 65 8.84 -13.16 -2.03
C ASP A 65 8.86 -11.69 -2.50
N VAL A 66 8.77 -11.46 -3.82
CA VAL A 66 8.68 -10.11 -4.39
C VAL A 66 7.36 -9.46 -4.00
N ALA A 67 6.25 -10.21 -4.04
CA ALA A 67 4.94 -9.68 -3.67
C ALA A 67 4.88 -9.29 -2.18
N ILE A 68 5.30 -10.19 -1.29
CA ILE A 68 5.31 -9.95 0.15
C ILE A 68 6.32 -8.86 0.51
N GLY A 69 7.54 -8.93 -0.04
CA GLY A 69 8.59 -7.96 0.21
C GLY A 69 8.20 -6.55 -0.23
N ASN A 70 7.48 -6.40 -1.35
CA ASN A 70 6.98 -5.12 -1.82
C ASN A 70 5.93 -4.53 -0.86
N VAL A 71 4.94 -5.31 -0.43
CA VAL A 71 3.89 -4.86 0.49
C VAL A 71 4.47 -4.49 1.86
N VAL A 72 5.27 -5.35 2.46
CA VAL A 72 5.88 -5.10 3.77
C VAL A 72 6.92 -3.98 3.69
N GLY A 73 7.77 -4.00 2.66
CA GLY A 73 8.83 -3.01 2.46
C GLY A 73 8.29 -1.60 2.23
N SER A 74 7.23 -1.45 1.43
CA SER A 74 6.59 -0.14 1.23
C SER A 74 5.99 0.41 2.53
N ASN A 75 5.34 -0.43 3.34
CA ASN A 75 4.82 -0.02 4.64
C ASN A 75 5.94 0.43 5.60
N ILE A 76 7.03 -0.33 5.69
CA ILE A 76 8.20 0.04 6.50
C ILE A 76 8.78 1.38 6.02
N PHE A 77 8.97 1.54 4.71
CA PHE A 77 9.51 2.76 4.14
C PHE A 77 8.59 3.96 4.37
N ASN A 78 7.27 3.79 4.21
CA ASN A 78 6.30 4.86 4.44
C ASN A 78 6.31 5.33 5.90
N VAL A 79 6.38 4.40 6.86
CA VAL A 79 6.35 4.76 8.29
C VAL A 79 7.71 5.26 8.77
N LEU A 80 8.79 4.54 8.53
CA LEU A 80 10.10 4.89 9.06
C LEU A 80 10.83 5.91 8.19
N GLY A 81 10.77 5.76 6.87
CA GLY A 81 11.43 6.66 5.93
C GLY A 81 10.65 7.97 5.77
N ILE A 82 9.47 7.91 5.19
CA ILE A 82 8.73 9.12 4.82
C ILE A 82 8.22 9.87 6.04
N LEU A 83 7.43 9.20 6.90
CA LEU A 83 6.89 9.85 8.10
C LEU A 83 8.00 10.28 9.07
N GLY A 84 9.03 9.43 9.27
CA GLY A 84 10.17 9.75 10.13
C GLY A 84 10.95 10.96 9.62
N LEU A 85 11.27 11.00 8.33
CA LEU A 85 11.98 12.15 7.73
C LEU A 85 11.12 13.42 7.77
N THR A 86 9.83 13.31 7.48
CA THR A 86 8.90 14.45 7.58
C THR A 86 8.88 15.02 8.99
N ALA A 87 8.80 14.16 10.02
CA ALA A 87 8.76 14.57 11.42
C ALA A 87 10.06 15.27 11.89
N VAL A 88 11.21 14.96 11.28
CA VAL A 88 12.46 15.65 11.56
C VAL A 88 12.42 17.12 11.11
N PHE A 89 11.79 17.40 9.96
CA PHE A 89 11.73 18.76 9.40
C PHE A 89 10.50 19.54 9.85
N PHE A 90 9.38 18.86 10.04
CA PHE A 90 8.10 19.47 10.38
C PHE A 90 7.38 18.64 11.44
N PRO A 91 6.87 19.28 12.53
CA PRO A 91 6.08 18.56 13.53
C PRO A 91 4.80 18.03 12.88
N VAL A 92 4.61 16.71 12.96
CA VAL A 92 3.41 16.05 12.45
C VAL A 92 2.36 15.97 13.56
N ALA A 93 1.27 16.72 13.43
CA ALA A 93 0.15 16.65 14.35
C ALA A 93 -0.68 15.38 14.08
N ILE A 94 -0.86 14.55 15.10
CA ILE A 94 -1.69 13.34 15.02
C ILE A 94 -3.05 13.65 15.65
N GLU A 95 -4.11 13.52 14.86
CA GLU A 95 -5.47 13.71 15.34
C GLU A 95 -5.90 12.55 16.26
N LYS A 96 -6.76 12.87 17.24
CA LYS A 96 -7.28 11.86 18.19
C LYS A 96 -8.02 10.72 17.50
N LYS A 97 -8.64 10.97 16.36
CA LYS A 97 -9.34 9.96 15.55
C LYS A 97 -8.33 8.93 15.01
N ASN A 98 -7.21 9.39 14.46
CA ASN A 98 -6.15 8.53 13.91
C ASN A 98 -5.54 7.65 15.00
N MET A 99 -5.29 8.20 16.19
CA MET A 99 -4.77 7.45 17.33
C MET A 99 -5.73 6.36 17.83
N LYS A 100 -7.05 6.61 17.77
CA LYS A 100 -8.06 5.69 18.34
C LYS A 100 -8.53 4.62 17.37
N PHE A 101 -8.48 4.87 16.08
CA PHE A 101 -9.03 3.98 15.08
C PHE A 101 -8.01 3.57 14.01
N GLU A 102 -7.38 4.52 13.33
CA GLU A 102 -6.54 4.22 12.16
C GLU A 102 -5.24 3.50 12.55
N ILE A 103 -4.54 3.97 13.56
CA ILE A 103 -3.29 3.33 14.04
C ILE A 103 -3.57 1.93 14.60
N PRO A 104 -4.56 1.71 15.49
CA PRO A 104 -4.90 0.35 15.93
C PRO A 104 -5.34 -0.57 14.80
N LEU A 105 -6.07 -0.06 13.79
CA LEU A 105 -6.46 -0.83 12.61
C LEU A 105 -5.23 -1.28 11.81
N CYS A 106 -4.29 -0.38 11.54
CA CYS A 106 -3.04 -0.71 10.84
C CYS A 106 -2.24 -1.79 11.60
N ILE A 107 -2.17 -1.68 12.92
CA ILE A 107 -1.50 -2.69 13.76
C ILE A 107 -2.24 -4.03 13.66
N ALA A 108 -3.57 -4.02 13.77
CA ALA A 108 -4.38 -5.24 13.69
C ALA A 108 -4.21 -5.96 12.34
N VAL A 109 -4.23 -5.22 11.23
CA VAL A 109 -4.02 -5.78 9.88
C VAL A 109 -2.60 -6.32 9.72
N SER A 110 -1.59 -5.63 10.27
CA SER A 110 -0.20 -6.10 10.24
C SER A 110 -0.02 -7.38 11.04
N VAL A 111 -0.65 -7.48 12.21
CA VAL A 111 -0.65 -8.69 13.05
C VAL A 111 -1.40 -9.83 12.36
N LEU A 112 -2.54 -9.53 11.73
CA LEU A 112 -3.29 -10.52 10.95
C LEU A 112 -2.43 -11.10 9.81
N LEU A 113 -1.78 -10.23 9.04
CA LEU A 113 -0.87 -10.65 7.97
C LEU A 113 0.26 -11.53 8.52
N MET A 114 0.85 -11.16 9.64
CA MET A 114 1.90 -11.93 10.31
C MET A 114 1.39 -13.31 10.73
N ILE A 115 0.21 -13.42 11.34
CA ILE A 115 -0.39 -14.69 11.76
C ILE A 115 -0.62 -15.60 10.56
N LEU A 116 -1.17 -15.06 9.46
CA LEU A 116 -1.44 -15.82 8.23
C LEU A 116 -0.13 -16.25 7.56
N ALA A 117 0.87 -15.37 7.49
CA ALA A 117 2.16 -15.66 6.86
C ALA A 117 2.96 -16.73 7.60
N PHE A 118 2.93 -16.75 8.94
CA PHE A 118 3.66 -17.74 9.74
C PHE A 118 2.97 -19.10 9.81
N ASN A 119 1.76 -19.24 9.26
CA ASN A 119 1.01 -20.49 9.25
C ASN A 119 0.99 -21.18 10.64
N PHE A 120 0.73 -20.40 11.68
CA PHE A 120 0.90 -20.73 13.09
C PHE A 120 0.16 -22.01 13.50
N PHE A 121 -0.84 -22.40 12.69
CA PHE A 121 -1.69 -23.56 12.97
C PHE A 121 -1.22 -24.87 12.33
N ASN A 122 -0.36 -24.85 11.31
CA ASN A 122 -0.03 -26.04 10.52
C ASN A 122 1.44 -26.48 10.53
N GLY A 123 2.35 -25.72 11.16
CA GLY A 123 3.77 -26.12 11.32
C GLY A 123 4.57 -26.32 10.02
N THR A 124 4.02 -25.92 8.88
CA THR A 124 4.65 -25.99 7.57
C THR A 124 5.35 -24.65 7.24
N ALA A 125 6.15 -24.64 6.17
CA ALA A 125 6.84 -23.43 5.73
C ALA A 125 5.89 -22.21 5.63
N ALA A 126 6.38 -21.01 5.97
CA ALA A 126 5.64 -19.77 5.89
C ALA A 126 5.11 -19.54 4.47
N THR A 127 3.81 -19.68 4.29
CA THR A 127 3.15 -19.51 2.98
C THR A 127 1.79 -18.84 3.17
N ILE A 128 1.48 -17.88 2.33
CA ILE A 128 0.12 -17.30 2.24
C ILE A 128 -0.63 -18.07 1.16
N GLY A 129 -1.61 -18.88 1.59
CA GLY A 129 -2.43 -19.67 0.70
C GLY A 129 -3.64 -18.91 0.14
N ARG A 130 -4.39 -19.57 -0.73
CA ARG A 130 -5.62 -18.97 -1.31
C ARG A 130 -6.67 -18.63 -0.26
N PHE A 131 -6.75 -19.43 0.79
CA PHE A 131 -7.70 -19.19 1.90
C PHE A 131 -7.32 -17.94 2.69
N ASP A 132 -6.03 -17.76 2.97
CA ASP A 132 -5.50 -16.55 3.63
C ASP A 132 -5.75 -15.31 2.78
N GLY A 133 -5.61 -15.42 1.46
CA GLY A 133 -5.95 -14.37 0.51
C GLY A 133 -7.42 -13.94 0.59
N TRP A 134 -8.35 -14.88 0.73
CA TRP A 134 -9.76 -14.57 0.93
C TRP A 134 -10.01 -13.85 2.27
N ILE A 135 -9.34 -14.27 3.34
CA ILE A 135 -9.44 -13.60 4.65
C ILE A 135 -8.96 -12.14 4.53
N LEU A 136 -7.82 -11.90 3.88
CA LEU A 136 -7.29 -10.55 3.68
C LEU A 136 -8.23 -9.69 2.82
N LEU A 137 -8.79 -10.23 1.74
CA LEU A 137 -9.74 -9.51 0.89
C LEU A 137 -11.04 -9.18 1.63
N LEU A 138 -11.57 -10.11 2.42
CA LEU A 138 -12.78 -9.86 3.22
C LEU A 138 -12.54 -8.86 4.35
N SER A 139 -11.32 -8.76 4.87
CA SER A 139 -10.98 -7.74 5.87
C SER A 139 -10.78 -6.34 5.29
N PHE A 140 -10.63 -6.23 3.99
CA PHE A 140 -10.50 -4.95 3.28
C PHE A 140 -11.85 -4.27 3.01
N VAL A 141 -12.93 -5.03 2.89
CA VAL A 141 -14.31 -4.55 2.61
C VAL A 141 -15.03 -4.15 3.88
#